data_d314d2107031be1794a032119249e6f7
#
_entry.id   d314d2107031be1794a032119249e6f7
#
_cell.length_a   1.000
_cell.length_b   1.000
_cell.length_c   1.000
_cell.angle_alpha   90.00
_cell.angle_beta   90.00
_cell.angle_gamma   90.00
#
_symmetry.space_group_name_H-M   'P 1'
#
loop_
_entity.id
_entity.type
_entity.pdbx_description
1 polymer ?
#
loop_
_entity_poly.entity_id
_entity_poly.type
_entity_poly.pdbx_seq_one_letter_code
_entity_poly.pdbx_strand_id
1 'polypeptide(L)'
;MIYLAAAVFAILVSCCITGREGARCGEFYTDKNGWGIAFDKTEVRNRFLLYLSALPLFLIAALRYGIGTDYFYTYYPGFRVIANGGHMHFELLFHWLVKFIAIFTHNPQWLFVVTSFLFIFIVYNNIYRISKNIPMALVVFFLSYVYFISLNNIRQALASAFILIAIRCLIEDKVWKYIFFCIVAGLIHQVAFISLAFIIVKMKKINISVWWQMVGTAIGMVLIRFGAKYIIKLISMIPRLNLYFNLEELLKYTNRTISTKFILLNIVIFLIYLIIEQTEDGFVADTDWNISKWAQTFYLLICAADGIVPATYRTLRVIIFLQYITVPNAIEHCKNEKHKYIYYICVVCIFALMFLELYSAGSEQVFPYVSIFDV
;
A
#
# COMPACT_ATOMS: atom_id res chain seq x y z
N MET A 1 4.46 -12.82 -19.17
CA MET A 1 4.55 -11.81 -20.25
C MET A 1 3.48 -10.71 -20.09
N ILE A 2 2.18 -11.04 -19.95
CA ILE A 2 1.08 -10.05 -19.90
C ILE A 2 1.25 -8.99 -18.81
N TYR A 3 1.62 -9.38 -17.60
CA TYR A 3 1.84 -8.43 -16.48
C TYR A 3 2.95 -7.42 -16.76
N LEU A 4 4.06 -7.90 -17.36
CA LEU A 4 5.19 -7.03 -17.69
C LEU A 4 4.81 -6.04 -18.80
N ALA A 5 4.12 -6.50 -19.83
CA ALA A 5 3.64 -5.64 -20.90
C ALA A 5 2.71 -4.54 -20.37
N ALA A 6 1.77 -4.90 -19.48
CA ALA A 6 0.87 -3.93 -18.84
C ALA A 6 1.62 -2.94 -17.94
N ALA A 7 2.63 -3.39 -17.18
CA ALA A 7 3.43 -2.52 -16.33
C ALA A 7 4.27 -1.53 -17.18
N VAL A 8 4.94 -2.03 -18.21
CA VAL A 8 5.73 -1.18 -19.13
C VAL A 8 4.83 -0.16 -19.81
N PHE A 9 3.67 -0.56 -20.32
CA PHE A 9 2.69 0.36 -20.90
C PHE A 9 2.26 1.42 -19.88
N ALA A 10 1.90 1.03 -18.66
CA ALA A 10 1.48 1.96 -17.61
C ALA A 10 2.57 2.99 -17.27
N ILE A 11 3.82 2.55 -17.15
CA ILE A 11 4.97 3.42 -16.88
C ILE A 11 5.21 4.39 -18.06
N LEU A 12 5.25 3.89 -19.28
CA LEU A 12 5.50 4.73 -20.49
C LEU A 12 4.41 5.80 -20.65
N VAL A 13 3.13 5.44 -20.52
CA VAL A 13 2.03 6.41 -20.60
C VAL A 13 2.13 7.43 -19.47
N SER A 14 2.54 7.02 -18.26
CA SER A 14 2.68 7.93 -17.13
C SER A 14 3.79 8.98 -17.33
N CYS A 15 4.84 8.67 -18.10
CA CYS A 15 5.89 9.64 -18.46
C CYS A 15 5.35 10.83 -19.27
N CYS A 16 4.19 10.69 -19.92
CA CYS A 16 3.54 11.76 -20.67
C CYS A 16 2.72 12.71 -19.76
N ILE A 17 2.59 12.43 -18.48
CA ILE A 17 1.88 13.27 -17.50
C ILE A 17 2.82 14.39 -17.08
N THR A 18 2.48 15.65 -17.39
CA THR A 18 3.33 16.81 -17.16
C THR A 18 2.53 18.00 -16.63
N GLY A 19 3.22 18.99 -16.04
CA GLY A 19 2.60 20.29 -15.70
C GLY A 19 1.51 20.18 -14.63
N ARG A 20 1.73 19.35 -13.59
CA ARG A 20 0.77 19.21 -12.47
C ARG A 20 0.80 20.38 -11.49
N GLU A 21 1.91 21.10 -11.41
CA GLU A 21 2.07 22.25 -10.53
C GLU A 21 1.15 23.39 -10.99
N GLY A 22 0.13 23.69 -10.16
CA GLY A 22 -0.85 24.72 -10.44
C GLY A 22 -2.11 24.31 -11.20
N ALA A 23 -2.19 23.06 -11.68
CA ALA A 23 -3.41 22.55 -12.33
C ALA A 23 -4.54 22.37 -11.30
N ARG A 24 -5.52 23.27 -11.31
CA ARG A 24 -6.72 23.21 -10.48
C ARG A 24 -7.83 22.49 -11.23
N CYS A 25 -8.34 21.42 -10.66
CA CYS A 25 -9.46 20.68 -11.23
C CYS A 25 -10.78 21.32 -10.86
N GLY A 26 -11.49 21.86 -11.86
CA GLY A 26 -12.89 22.26 -11.73
C GLY A 26 -13.14 23.40 -10.75
N GLU A 27 -12.55 24.59 -10.95
CA GLU A 27 -13.01 25.77 -10.21
C GLU A 27 -14.34 26.22 -10.76
N PHE A 28 -15.35 26.30 -9.86
CA PHE A 28 -16.59 27.00 -10.17
C PHE A 28 -16.25 28.50 -10.29
N TYR A 29 -16.56 29.09 -11.41
CA TYR A 29 -16.48 30.53 -11.57
C TYR A 29 -17.86 31.09 -11.96
N THR A 30 -18.13 32.32 -11.52
CA THR A 30 -19.29 33.08 -11.96
C THR A 30 -18.80 34.20 -12.85
N ASP A 31 -19.25 34.21 -14.09
CA ASP A 31 -19.10 35.33 -14.97
C ASP A 31 -20.46 36.03 -15.24
N LYS A 32 -20.46 37.09 -16.04
CA LYS A 32 -21.69 37.83 -16.38
C LYS A 32 -22.73 36.97 -17.13
N ASN A 33 -22.37 35.77 -17.60
CA ASN A 33 -23.19 34.85 -18.37
C ASN A 33 -23.69 33.64 -17.54
N GLY A 34 -23.30 33.53 -16.25
CA GLY A 34 -23.77 32.46 -15.36
C GLY A 34 -22.66 31.63 -14.71
N TRP A 35 -23.05 30.48 -14.17
CA TRP A 35 -22.13 29.54 -13.53
C TRP A 35 -21.41 28.70 -14.59
N GLY A 36 -20.08 28.67 -14.52
CA GLY A 36 -19.26 27.82 -15.38
C GLY A 36 -18.27 26.97 -14.58
N ILE A 37 -17.83 25.86 -15.17
CA ILE A 37 -16.74 25.04 -14.66
C ILE A 37 -15.57 25.19 -15.63
N ALA A 38 -14.49 25.82 -15.17
CA ALA A 38 -13.27 25.88 -15.96
C ALA A 38 -12.54 24.54 -15.88
N PHE A 39 -12.42 23.86 -17.02
CA PHE A 39 -11.57 22.69 -17.15
C PHE A 39 -10.19 23.11 -17.66
N ASP A 40 -9.16 22.90 -16.84
CA ASP A 40 -7.80 22.98 -17.34
C ASP A 40 -7.56 21.82 -18.32
N LYS A 41 -7.27 22.14 -19.57
CA LYS A 41 -6.99 21.15 -20.64
C LYS A 41 -5.83 20.22 -20.25
N THR A 42 -4.84 20.74 -19.53
CA THR A 42 -3.69 19.97 -19.04
C THR A 42 -4.13 18.95 -18.00
N GLU A 43 -4.98 19.34 -17.07
CA GLU A 43 -5.52 18.45 -16.04
C GLU A 43 -6.39 17.34 -16.66
N VAL A 44 -7.28 17.68 -17.60
CA VAL A 44 -8.12 16.71 -18.33
C VAL A 44 -7.25 15.70 -19.09
N ARG A 45 -6.22 16.18 -19.83
CA ARG A 45 -5.27 15.31 -20.53
C ARG A 45 -4.54 14.39 -19.55
N ASN A 46 -4.01 14.93 -18.46
CA ASN A 46 -3.25 14.17 -17.47
C ASN A 46 -4.10 13.10 -16.80
N ARG A 47 -5.36 13.39 -16.46
CA ARG A 47 -6.28 12.38 -15.92
C ARG A 47 -6.64 11.31 -16.95
N PHE A 48 -6.83 11.69 -18.20
CA PHE A 48 -7.03 10.72 -19.27
C PHE A 48 -5.82 9.76 -19.39
N LEU A 49 -4.60 10.31 -19.44
CA LEU A 49 -3.37 9.52 -19.48
C LEU A 49 -3.23 8.62 -18.24
N LEU A 50 -3.55 9.14 -17.05
CA LEU A 50 -3.53 8.38 -15.81
C LEU A 50 -4.45 7.15 -15.90
N TYR A 51 -5.70 7.33 -16.29
CA TYR A 51 -6.64 6.21 -16.39
C TYR A 51 -6.35 5.29 -17.56
N LEU A 52 -5.82 5.82 -18.65
CA LEU A 52 -5.32 5.00 -19.77
C LEU A 52 -4.17 4.09 -19.29
N SER A 53 -3.25 4.63 -18.50
CA SER A 53 -2.15 3.83 -17.93
C SER A 53 -2.63 2.77 -16.94
N ALA A 54 -3.72 3.01 -16.22
CA ALA A 54 -4.31 2.08 -15.27
C ALA A 54 -5.10 0.94 -15.92
N LEU A 55 -5.65 1.17 -17.13
CA LEU A 55 -6.62 0.30 -17.79
C LEU A 55 -6.12 -1.16 -17.99
N PRO A 56 -4.90 -1.42 -18.50
CA PRO A 56 -4.43 -2.79 -18.67
C PRO A 56 -4.32 -3.54 -17.35
N LEU A 57 -3.81 -2.89 -16.30
CA LEU A 57 -3.69 -3.52 -14.97
C LEU A 57 -5.06 -3.80 -14.36
N PHE A 58 -6.02 -2.89 -14.54
CA PHE A 58 -7.40 -3.13 -14.13
C PHE A 58 -8.01 -4.33 -14.88
N LEU A 59 -7.89 -4.40 -16.20
CA LEU A 59 -8.46 -5.49 -17.00
C LEU A 59 -7.87 -6.85 -16.60
N ILE A 60 -6.55 -6.94 -16.43
CA ILE A 60 -5.89 -8.15 -15.95
C ILE A 60 -6.44 -8.55 -14.57
N ALA A 61 -6.56 -7.61 -13.65
CA ALA A 61 -7.06 -7.89 -12.32
C ALA A 61 -8.55 -8.28 -12.31
N ALA A 62 -9.38 -7.63 -13.13
CA ALA A 62 -10.82 -7.84 -13.21
C ALA A 62 -11.20 -9.15 -13.91
N LEU A 63 -10.44 -9.53 -14.93
CA LEU A 63 -10.75 -10.68 -15.79
C LEU A 63 -10.01 -11.97 -15.37
N ARG A 64 -9.25 -11.93 -14.26
CA ARG A 64 -8.53 -13.11 -13.75
C ARG A 64 -9.49 -14.23 -13.34
N TYR A 65 -9.08 -15.48 -13.55
CA TYR A 65 -9.80 -16.66 -13.10
C TYR A 65 -8.88 -17.60 -12.33
N GLY A 66 -9.27 -18.02 -11.14
CA GLY A 66 -8.52 -18.96 -10.30
C GLY A 66 -7.13 -18.49 -9.86
N ILE A 67 -6.82 -17.19 -9.98
CA ILE A 67 -5.51 -16.64 -9.65
C ILE A 67 -5.47 -16.21 -8.17
N GLY A 68 -4.42 -16.66 -7.49
CA GLY A 68 -4.24 -16.44 -6.06
C GLY A 68 -4.88 -17.51 -5.21
N THR A 69 -4.24 -17.83 -4.07
CA THR A 69 -4.71 -18.89 -3.15
C THR A 69 -6.11 -18.62 -2.61
N ASP A 70 -6.45 -17.34 -2.36
CA ASP A 70 -7.73 -16.96 -1.75
C ASP A 70 -8.90 -16.93 -2.73
N TYR A 71 -8.64 -17.04 -4.05
CA TYR A 71 -9.69 -16.96 -5.06
C TYR A 71 -10.77 -18.04 -4.84
N PHE A 72 -10.39 -19.32 -4.87
CA PHE A 72 -11.32 -20.44 -4.69
C PHE A 72 -11.53 -20.84 -3.22
N TYR A 73 -10.60 -20.52 -2.33
CA TYR A 73 -10.72 -20.90 -0.92
C TYR A 73 -11.51 -19.90 -0.07
N THR A 74 -11.51 -18.63 -0.46
CA THR A 74 -12.10 -17.56 0.38
C THR A 74 -13.15 -16.76 -0.35
N TYR A 75 -12.80 -16.16 -1.50
CA TYR A 75 -13.64 -15.13 -2.10
C TYR A 75 -14.76 -15.67 -2.97
N TYR A 76 -14.46 -16.62 -3.84
CA TYR A 76 -15.47 -17.24 -4.71
C TYR A 76 -16.56 -17.94 -3.90
N PRO A 77 -16.26 -18.87 -2.97
CA PRO A 77 -17.28 -19.50 -2.13
C PRO A 77 -17.94 -18.51 -1.17
N GLY A 78 -17.17 -17.58 -0.58
CA GLY A 78 -17.71 -16.59 0.34
C GLY A 78 -18.73 -15.67 -0.31
N PHE A 79 -18.52 -15.26 -1.57
CA PHE A 79 -19.51 -14.51 -2.34
C PHE A 79 -20.80 -15.32 -2.54
N ARG A 80 -20.67 -16.59 -2.95
CA ARG A 80 -21.85 -17.46 -3.19
C ARG A 80 -22.65 -17.70 -1.92
N VAL A 81 -21.98 -17.91 -0.77
CA VAL A 81 -22.66 -18.06 0.52
C VAL A 81 -23.47 -16.81 0.86
N ILE A 82 -22.88 -15.62 0.73
CA ILE A 82 -23.55 -14.36 1.05
C ILE A 82 -24.68 -14.06 0.05
N ALA A 83 -24.47 -14.33 -1.24
CA ALA A 83 -25.48 -14.12 -2.29
C ALA A 83 -26.73 -15.01 -2.08
N ASN A 84 -26.56 -16.18 -1.46
CA ASN A 84 -27.64 -17.09 -1.09
C ASN A 84 -28.21 -16.84 0.33
N GLY A 85 -27.93 -15.69 0.92
CA GLY A 85 -28.43 -15.31 2.25
C GLY A 85 -27.69 -15.91 3.43
N GLY A 86 -26.60 -16.66 3.22
CA GLY A 86 -25.77 -17.20 4.27
C GLY A 86 -24.80 -16.17 4.87
N HIS A 87 -24.02 -16.60 5.86
CA HIS A 87 -23.05 -15.76 6.56
C HIS A 87 -21.61 -16.26 6.29
N MET A 88 -20.72 -15.33 5.99
CA MET A 88 -19.27 -15.55 5.89
C MET A 88 -18.54 -14.56 6.80
N HIS A 89 -17.48 -15.04 7.47
CA HIS A 89 -16.67 -14.21 8.37
C HIS A 89 -15.76 -13.25 7.59
N PHE A 90 -16.38 -12.25 6.99
CA PHE A 90 -15.69 -11.08 6.44
C PHE A 90 -15.84 -9.92 7.40
N GLU A 91 -14.88 -9.00 7.40
CA GLU A 91 -14.98 -7.75 8.14
C GLU A 91 -16.18 -6.92 7.65
N LEU A 92 -16.70 -6.07 8.52
CA LEU A 92 -17.98 -5.41 8.39
C LEU A 92 -18.20 -4.74 7.02
N LEU A 93 -17.32 -3.84 6.61
CA LEU A 93 -17.51 -3.09 5.36
C LEU A 93 -17.26 -3.96 4.12
N PHE A 94 -16.34 -4.93 4.19
CA PHE A 94 -16.17 -5.86 3.09
C PHE A 94 -17.38 -6.78 2.94
N HIS A 95 -17.96 -7.25 4.03
CA HIS A 95 -19.19 -8.04 4.01
C HIS A 95 -20.36 -7.26 3.37
N TRP A 96 -20.53 -5.99 3.73
CA TRP A 96 -21.54 -5.12 3.12
C TRP A 96 -21.27 -4.84 1.64
N LEU A 97 -20.01 -4.70 1.23
CA LEU A 97 -19.64 -4.58 -0.19
C LEU A 97 -20.08 -5.83 -0.97
N VAL A 98 -19.78 -7.02 -0.44
CA VAL A 98 -20.19 -8.29 -1.06
C VAL A 98 -21.70 -8.38 -1.17
N LYS A 99 -22.45 -8.06 -0.10
CA LYS A 99 -23.92 -8.00 -0.13
C LYS A 99 -24.44 -7.02 -1.17
N PHE A 100 -23.85 -5.84 -1.25
CA PHE A 100 -24.25 -4.83 -2.24
C PHE A 100 -24.10 -5.34 -3.66
N ILE A 101 -22.96 -6.00 -3.98
CA ILE A 101 -22.76 -6.58 -5.30
C ILE A 101 -23.78 -7.71 -5.57
N ALA A 102 -24.06 -8.53 -4.55
CA ALA A 102 -24.98 -9.65 -4.65
C ALA A 102 -26.44 -9.24 -4.94
N ILE A 103 -26.82 -7.99 -4.68
CA ILE A 103 -28.15 -7.44 -5.08
C ILE A 103 -28.29 -7.45 -6.62
N PHE A 104 -27.22 -7.18 -7.35
CA PHE A 104 -27.25 -7.04 -8.81
C PHE A 104 -26.89 -8.31 -9.57
N THR A 105 -26.14 -9.22 -8.93
CA THR A 105 -25.63 -10.42 -9.60
C THR A 105 -25.29 -11.54 -8.64
N HIS A 106 -25.51 -12.80 -9.05
CA HIS A 106 -25.05 -13.98 -8.32
C HIS A 106 -23.73 -14.54 -8.86
N ASN A 107 -23.13 -13.90 -9.88
CA ASN A 107 -21.86 -14.33 -10.43
C ASN A 107 -20.68 -13.77 -9.57
N PRO A 108 -19.87 -14.64 -8.92
CA PRO A 108 -18.76 -14.22 -8.07
C PRO A 108 -17.68 -13.40 -8.80
N GLN A 109 -17.61 -13.49 -10.15
CA GLN A 109 -16.62 -12.72 -10.92
C GLN A 109 -16.77 -11.20 -10.70
N TRP A 110 -18.00 -10.72 -10.48
CA TRP A 110 -18.23 -9.31 -10.23
C TRP A 110 -17.60 -8.79 -8.91
N LEU A 111 -17.36 -9.69 -7.94
CA LEU A 111 -16.58 -9.29 -6.76
C LEU A 111 -15.17 -8.88 -7.16
N PHE A 112 -14.52 -9.67 -8.03
CA PHE A 112 -13.17 -9.36 -8.51
C PHE A 112 -13.13 -8.12 -9.41
N VAL A 113 -14.13 -7.93 -10.26
CA VAL A 113 -14.27 -6.73 -11.10
C VAL A 113 -14.38 -5.47 -10.24
N VAL A 114 -15.33 -5.45 -9.30
CA VAL A 114 -15.61 -4.27 -8.47
C VAL A 114 -14.44 -3.95 -7.53
N THR A 115 -13.89 -4.96 -6.87
CA THR A 115 -12.77 -4.75 -5.94
C THR A 115 -11.49 -4.32 -6.67
N SER A 116 -11.23 -4.85 -7.87
CA SER A 116 -10.10 -4.42 -8.70
C SER A 116 -10.29 -3.00 -9.21
N PHE A 117 -11.50 -2.64 -9.62
CA PHE A 117 -11.83 -1.27 -10.02
C PHE A 117 -11.58 -0.28 -8.87
N LEU A 118 -12.15 -0.55 -7.70
CA LEU A 118 -12.00 0.32 -6.53
C LEU A 118 -10.52 0.44 -6.13
N PHE A 119 -9.79 -0.67 -6.08
CA PHE A 119 -8.38 -0.67 -5.72
C PHE A 119 -7.56 0.17 -6.70
N ILE A 120 -7.60 -0.15 -7.98
CA ILE A 120 -6.81 0.55 -9.02
C ILE A 120 -7.20 2.02 -9.10
N PHE A 121 -8.51 2.33 -9.09
CA PHE A 121 -8.99 3.71 -9.14
C PHE A 121 -8.49 4.54 -7.96
N ILE A 122 -8.61 4.03 -6.73
CA ILE A 122 -8.16 4.75 -5.53
C ILE A 122 -6.64 4.90 -5.53
N VAL A 123 -5.89 3.84 -5.85
CA VAL A 123 -4.42 3.87 -5.91
C VAL A 123 -3.93 4.90 -6.92
N TYR A 124 -4.41 4.86 -8.15
CA TYR A 124 -3.97 5.77 -9.21
C TYR A 124 -4.35 7.22 -8.92
N ASN A 125 -5.54 7.48 -8.39
CA ASN A 125 -5.91 8.83 -7.96
C ASN A 125 -5.00 9.36 -6.84
N ASN A 126 -4.58 8.51 -5.91
CA ASN A 126 -3.68 8.94 -4.84
C ASN A 126 -2.24 9.08 -5.35
N ILE A 127 -1.75 8.20 -6.22
CA ILE A 127 -0.46 8.40 -6.92
C ILE A 127 -0.48 9.76 -7.62
N TYR A 128 -1.54 10.08 -8.38
CA TYR A 128 -1.64 11.37 -9.07
C TYR A 128 -1.60 12.57 -8.13
N ARG A 129 -2.21 12.46 -6.95
CA ARG A 129 -2.36 13.60 -6.02
C ARG A 129 -1.16 13.80 -5.09
N ILE A 130 -0.51 12.74 -4.65
CA ILE A 130 0.52 12.83 -3.60
C ILE A 130 1.91 12.34 -4.03
N SER A 131 2.05 11.64 -5.17
CA SER A 131 3.37 11.27 -5.66
C SER A 131 4.05 12.45 -6.33
N LYS A 132 5.30 12.73 -5.94
CA LYS A 132 6.16 13.72 -6.59
C LYS A 132 6.67 13.23 -7.95
N ASN A 133 6.78 11.90 -8.13
CA ASN A 133 7.23 11.25 -9.36
C ASN A 133 6.34 10.04 -9.71
N ILE A 134 5.37 10.25 -10.62
CA ILE A 134 4.38 9.21 -10.99
C ILE A 134 5.04 8.00 -11.65
N PRO A 135 5.91 8.14 -12.68
CA PRO A 135 6.55 6.99 -13.30
C PRO A 135 7.31 6.12 -12.28
N MET A 136 8.09 6.75 -11.40
CA MET A 136 8.84 6.02 -10.39
C MET A 136 7.93 5.35 -9.34
N ALA A 137 6.83 6.01 -8.96
CA ALA A 137 5.83 5.38 -8.10
C ALA A 137 5.23 4.12 -8.73
N LEU A 138 4.95 4.12 -10.03
CA LEU A 138 4.45 2.95 -10.75
C LEU A 138 5.51 1.86 -10.90
N VAL A 139 6.78 2.21 -11.13
CA VAL A 139 7.90 1.24 -11.11
C VAL A 139 7.95 0.53 -9.76
N VAL A 140 7.95 1.29 -8.67
CA VAL A 140 8.00 0.70 -7.32
C VAL A 140 6.71 -0.05 -7.00
N PHE A 141 5.53 0.44 -7.39
CA PHE A 141 4.25 -0.26 -7.22
C PHE A 141 4.27 -1.66 -7.81
N PHE A 142 4.89 -1.82 -8.97
CA PHE A 142 5.00 -3.12 -9.62
C PHE A 142 6.12 -3.97 -8.98
N LEU A 143 7.32 -3.42 -8.80
CA LEU A 143 8.49 -4.14 -8.29
C LEU A 143 8.38 -4.49 -6.80
N SER A 144 7.65 -3.72 -5.98
CA SER A 144 7.36 -4.06 -4.58
C SER A 144 6.36 -5.21 -4.42
N TYR A 145 5.93 -5.82 -5.51
CA TYR A 145 4.94 -6.90 -5.54
C TYR A 145 3.52 -6.50 -5.11
N VAL A 146 3.27 -5.23 -4.85
CA VAL A 146 1.97 -4.70 -4.37
C VAL A 146 0.83 -5.07 -5.32
N TYR A 147 1.04 -4.90 -6.62
CA TYR A 147 0.04 -5.29 -7.62
C TYR A 147 -0.33 -6.78 -7.53
N PHE A 148 0.65 -7.66 -7.39
CA PHE A 148 0.45 -9.11 -7.30
C PHE A 148 -0.22 -9.53 -5.99
N ILE A 149 0.17 -8.90 -4.87
CA ILE A 149 -0.51 -9.09 -3.58
C ILE A 149 -1.99 -8.71 -3.70
N SER A 150 -2.32 -7.66 -4.45
CA SER A 150 -3.70 -7.21 -4.63
C SER A 150 -4.57 -8.20 -5.41
N LEU A 151 -3.98 -9.02 -6.26
CA LEU A 151 -4.71 -10.08 -6.98
C LEU A 151 -5.15 -11.22 -6.07
N ASN A 152 -4.41 -11.48 -4.99
CA ASN A 152 -4.73 -12.53 -4.03
C ASN A 152 -5.47 -11.99 -2.81
N ASN A 153 -4.91 -11.00 -2.12
CA ASN A 153 -5.41 -10.49 -0.84
C ASN A 153 -6.31 -9.26 -1.03
N ILE A 154 -7.46 -9.41 -1.71
CA ILE A 154 -8.30 -8.29 -2.17
C ILE A 154 -8.82 -7.41 -1.03
N ARG A 155 -9.16 -7.97 0.16
CA ARG A 155 -9.59 -7.21 1.33
C ARG A 155 -8.47 -6.31 1.85
N GLN A 156 -7.28 -6.87 2.02
CA GLN A 156 -6.12 -6.12 2.50
C GLN A 156 -5.68 -5.06 1.49
N ALA A 157 -5.71 -5.37 0.20
CA ALA A 157 -5.41 -4.42 -0.85
C ALA A 157 -6.39 -3.23 -0.84
N LEU A 158 -7.69 -3.52 -0.78
CA LEU A 158 -8.71 -2.47 -0.72
C LEU A 158 -8.56 -1.61 0.54
N ALA A 159 -8.34 -2.22 1.71
CA ALA A 159 -8.07 -1.48 2.94
C ALA A 159 -6.83 -0.58 2.80
N SER A 160 -5.74 -1.09 2.19
CA SER A 160 -4.52 -0.31 1.95
C SER A 160 -4.75 0.85 0.98
N ALA A 161 -5.63 0.71 -0.01
CA ALA A 161 -6.04 1.82 -0.87
C ALA A 161 -6.73 2.94 -0.06
N PHE A 162 -7.58 2.60 0.91
CA PHE A 162 -8.17 3.60 1.82
C PHE A 162 -7.14 4.22 2.77
N ILE A 163 -6.10 3.48 3.18
CA ILE A 163 -4.98 4.05 3.94
C ILE A 163 -4.26 5.13 3.11
N LEU A 164 -4.12 4.98 1.79
CA LEU A 164 -3.55 6.04 0.96
C LEU A 164 -4.39 7.31 0.97
N ILE A 165 -5.73 7.19 0.99
CA ILE A 165 -6.61 8.35 1.16
C ILE A 165 -6.35 8.98 2.55
N ALA A 166 -6.21 8.16 3.58
CA ALA A 166 -5.89 8.64 4.93
C ALA A 166 -4.54 9.39 4.94
N ILE A 167 -3.48 8.80 4.39
CA ILE A 167 -2.16 9.43 4.29
C ILE A 167 -2.22 10.77 3.55
N ARG A 168 -2.96 10.83 2.43
CA ARG A 168 -3.20 12.09 1.74
C ARG A 168 -3.87 13.13 2.66
N CYS A 169 -4.91 12.75 3.39
CA CYS A 169 -5.56 13.64 4.35
C CYS A 169 -4.59 14.10 5.44
N LEU A 170 -3.65 13.25 5.86
CA LEU A 170 -2.61 13.61 6.82
C LEU A 170 -1.63 14.63 6.23
N ILE A 171 -1.22 14.48 4.97
CA ILE A 171 -0.38 15.44 4.24
C ILE A 171 -1.11 16.80 4.13
N GLU A 172 -2.41 16.78 3.84
CA GLU A 172 -3.27 17.96 3.68
C GLU A 172 -3.71 18.59 5.03
N ASP A 173 -3.14 18.21 6.17
CA ASP A 173 -3.50 18.65 7.52
C ASP A 173 -4.96 18.39 7.96
N LYS A 174 -5.63 17.43 7.30
CA LYS A 174 -7.03 17.06 7.57
C LYS A 174 -7.10 15.86 8.53
N VAL A 175 -6.64 16.04 9.79
CA VAL A 175 -6.47 14.94 10.77
C VAL A 175 -7.74 14.14 11.01
N TRP A 176 -8.92 14.78 11.14
CA TRP A 176 -10.18 14.06 11.33
C TRP A 176 -10.57 13.18 10.16
N LYS A 177 -10.30 13.63 8.91
CA LYS A 177 -10.52 12.80 7.72
C LYS A 177 -9.51 11.64 7.66
N TYR A 178 -8.27 11.87 8.09
CA TYR A 178 -7.29 10.79 8.23
C TYR A 178 -7.81 9.70 9.19
N ILE A 179 -8.24 10.06 10.40
CA ILE A 179 -8.78 9.10 11.38
C ILE A 179 -9.99 8.37 10.79
N PHE A 180 -10.91 9.08 10.16
CA PHE A 180 -12.08 8.49 9.52
C PHE A 180 -11.69 7.42 8.48
N PHE A 181 -10.76 7.73 7.56
CA PHE A 181 -10.33 6.77 6.54
C PHE A 181 -9.50 5.61 7.10
N CYS A 182 -8.75 5.79 8.19
CA CYS A 182 -8.12 4.69 8.91
C CYS A 182 -9.16 3.75 9.53
N ILE A 183 -10.25 4.28 10.08
CA ILE A 183 -11.36 3.47 10.60
C ILE A 183 -12.04 2.70 9.46
N VAL A 184 -12.36 3.37 8.34
CA VAL A 184 -12.93 2.71 7.16
C VAL A 184 -12.02 1.58 6.67
N ALA A 185 -10.72 1.81 6.57
CA ALA A 185 -9.74 0.79 6.18
C ALA A 185 -9.74 -0.39 7.17
N GLY A 186 -9.77 -0.12 8.48
CA GLY A 186 -9.82 -1.15 9.52
C GLY A 186 -11.11 -1.97 9.50
N LEU A 187 -12.24 -1.38 9.13
CA LEU A 187 -13.52 -2.07 8.96
C LEU A 187 -13.59 -2.89 7.66
N ILE A 188 -12.73 -2.62 6.67
CA ILE A 188 -12.54 -3.46 5.48
C ILE A 188 -11.57 -4.62 5.79
N HIS A 189 -10.50 -4.34 6.53
CA HIS A 189 -9.53 -5.35 6.98
C HIS A 189 -8.84 -4.89 8.26
N GLN A 190 -9.08 -5.61 9.36
CA GLN A 190 -8.74 -5.17 10.73
C GLN A 190 -7.26 -4.80 10.92
N VAL A 191 -6.32 -5.45 10.21
CA VAL A 191 -4.89 -5.13 10.29
C VAL A 191 -4.60 -3.69 9.87
N ALA A 192 -5.46 -3.07 9.07
CA ALA A 192 -5.30 -1.70 8.61
C ALA A 192 -5.39 -0.65 9.73
N PHE A 193 -5.93 -0.99 10.91
CA PHE A 193 -5.93 -0.08 12.07
C PHE A 193 -4.54 0.35 12.51
N ILE A 194 -3.49 -0.42 12.18
CA ILE A 194 -2.10 -0.01 12.48
C ILE A 194 -1.73 1.31 11.81
N SER A 195 -2.41 1.68 10.72
CA SER A 195 -2.18 2.95 10.04
C SER A 195 -2.47 4.18 10.92
N LEU A 196 -3.28 4.04 11.99
CA LEU A 196 -3.50 5.11 12.97
C LEU A 196 -2.19 5.56 13.63
N ALA A 197 -1.16 4.70 13.68
CA ALA A 197 0.15 5.06 14.23
C ALA A 197 0.82 6.21 13.48
N PHE A 198 0.49 6.45 12.19
CA PHE A 198 1.05 7.57 11.43
C PHE A 198 0.61 8.96 11.95
N ILE A 199 -0.35 9.04 12.88
CA ILE A 199 -0.70 10.29 13.53
C ILE A 199 0.50 10.93 14.26
N ILE A 200 1.49 10.10 14.63
CA ILE A 200 2.77 10.54 15.24
C ILE A 200 3.47 11.62 14.40
N VAL A 201 3.29 11.60 13.08
CA VAL A 201 3.87 12.59 12.16
C VAL A 201 3.39 14.02 12.44
N LYS A 202 2.18 14.18 13.00
CA LYS A 202 1.60 15.48 13.34
C LYS A 202 1.98 15.98 14.75
N MET A 203 2.69 15.19 15.52
CA MET A 203 3.16 15.60 16.83
C MET A 203 4.40 16.50 16.66
N LYS A 204 4.22 17.82 16.68
CA LYS A 204 5.26 18.85 16.42
C LYS A 204 6.57 18.66 17.19
N LYS A 205 6.53 17.97 18.34
CA LYS A 205 7.72 17.70 19.19
C LYS A 205 8.57 16.52 18.69
N ILE A 206 8.10 15.75 17.68
CA ILE A 206 8.76 14.51 17.22
C ILE A 206 9.34 14.71 15.82
N ASN A 207 9.95 15.86 15.56
CA ASN A 207 10.79 16.01 14.36
C ASN A 207 12.22 15.52 14.67
N ILE A 208 12.40 14.22 14.65
CA ILE A 208 13.67 13.54 14.94
C ILE A 208 14.46 13.44 13.63
N SER A 209 15.75 13.74 13.63
CA SER A 209 16.59 13.48 12.45
C SER A 209 16.65 11.99 12.10
N VAL A 210 16.92 11.68 10.84
CA VAL A 210 16.98 10.30 10.35
C VAL A 210 17.98 9.48 11.17
N TRP A 211 19.12 10.04 11.53
CA TRP A 211 20.12 9.36 12.35
C TRP A 211 19.55 8.86 13.69
N TRP A 212 18.96 9.74 14.48
CA TRP A 212 18.38 9.36 15.77
C TRP A 212 17.17 8.43 15.61
N GLN A 213 16.44 8.58 14.53
CA GLN A 213 15.34 7.69 14.22
C GLN A 213 15.83 6.27 13.86
N MET A 214 16.94 6.14 13.12
CA MET A 214 17.59 4.85 12.86
C MET A 214 18.10 4.20 14.15
N VAL A 215 18.77 4.96 15.01
CA VAL A 215 19.25 4.47 16.32
C VAL A 215 18.06 4.00 17.18
N GLY A 216 17.01 4.82 17.27
CA GLY A 216 15.78 4.43 18.01
C GLY A 216 15.09 3.21 17.40
N THR A 217 15.07 3.08 16.08
CA THR A 217 14.54 1.90 15.38
C THR A 217 15.36 0.65 15.72
N ALA A 218 16.68 0.73 15.67
CA ALA A 218 17.57 -0.39 16.04
C ALA A 218 17.34 -0.84 17.49
N ILE A 219 17.29 0.11 18.43
CA ILE A 219 16.98 -0.18 19.83
C ILE A 219 15.58 -0.82 19.94
N GLY A 220 14.57 -0.26 19.25
CA GLY A 220 13.22 -0.80 19.22
C GLY A 220 13.17 -2.25 18.67
N MET A 221 13.93 -2.55 17.61
CA MET A 221 14.04 -3.91 17.07
C MET A 221 14.59 -4.89 18.12
N VAL A 222 15.64 -4.50 18.83
CA VAL A 222 16.23 -5.29 19.91
C VAL A 222 15.21 -5.51 21.05
N LEU A 223 14.55 -4.45 21.49
CA LEU A 223 13.53 -4.52 22.55
C LEU A 223 12.35 -5.43 22.15
N ILE A 224 11.88 -5.34 20.90
CA ILE A 224 10.83 -6.22 20.39
C ILE A 224 11.32 -7.67 20.38
N ARG A 225 12.50 -7.93 19.82
CA ARG A 225 13.05 -9.28 19.68
C ARG A 225 13.19 -10.01 21.00
N PHE A 226 13.66 -9.31 22.04
CA PHE A 226 13.86 -9.90 23.36
C PHE A 226 12.67 -9.73 24.30
N GLY A 227 11.90 -8.64 24.15
CA GLY A 227 10.79 -8.27 25.04
C GLY A 227 9.43 -8.86 24.65
N ALA A 228 9.16 -9.05 23.36
CA ALA A 228 7.83 -9.43 22.88
C ALA A 228 7.31 -10.74 23.50
N LYS A 229 8.18 -11.73 23.73
CA LYS A 229 7.81 -12.98 24.39
C LYS A 229 7.24 -12.78 25.81
N TYR A 230 7.75 -11.79 26.54
CA TYR A 230 7.25 -11.48 27.89
C TYR A 230 5.91 -10.76 27.82
N ILE A 231 5.76 -9.84 26.85
CA ILE A 231 4.49 -9.13 26.60
C ILE A 231 3.40 -10.13 26.22
N ILE A 232 3.69 -11.05 25.30
CA ILE A 232 2.75 -12.09 24.89
C ILE A 232 2.37 -12.98 26.08
N LYS A 233 3.34 -13.36 26.90
CA LYS A 233 3.07 -14.14 28.13
C LYS A 233 2.15 -13.39 29.09
N LEU A 234 2.33 -12.06 29.24
CA LEU A 234 1.43 -11.24 30.07
C LEU A 234 0.02 -11.15 29.47
N ILE A 235 -0.08 -10.96 28.15
CA ILE A 235 -1.37 -10.89 27.45
C ILE A 235 -2.10 -12.24 27.52
N SER A 236 -1.40 -13.37 27.43
CA SER A 236 -1.98 -14.70 27.52
C SER A 236 -2.54 -15.05 28.92
N MET A 237 -2.17 -14.29 29.95
CA MET A 237 -2.78 -14.41 31.26
C MET A 237 -4.19 -13.83 31.33
N ILE A 238 -4.63 -13.06 30.34
CA ILE A 238 -5.98 -12.50 30.24
C ILE A 238 -6.87 -13.52 29.51
N PRO A 239 -7.84 -14.20 30.20
CA PRO A 239 -8.58 -15.31 29.59
C PRO A 239 -9.29 -15.04 28.28
N ARG A 240 -9.79 -13.80 28.07
CA ARG A 240 -10.44 -13.39 26.82
C ARG A 240 -9.46 -13.20 25.65
N LEU A 241 -8.19 -12.92 25.92
CA LEU A 241 -7.16 -12.72 24.91
C LEU A 241 -6.38 -14.01 24.63
N ASN A 242 -6.40 -14.98 25.54
CA ASN A 242 -5.74 -16.26 25.35
C ASN A 242 -6.28 -17.05 24.15
N LEU A 243 -7.57 -16.90 23.82
CA LEU A 243 -8.19 -17.48 22.61
C LEU A 243 -7.55 -16.97 21.30
N TYR A 244 -7.03 -15.73 21.30
CA TYR A 244 -6.34 -15.13 20.14
C TYR A 244 -4.84 -15.43 20.12
N PHE A 245 -4.27 -15.87 21.26
CA PHE A 245 -2.85 -16.13 21.47
C PHE A 245 -2.57 -17.60 21.81
N ASN A 246 -3.40 -18.53 21.31
CA ASN A 246 -2.98 -19.93 21.29
C ASN A 246 -1.84 -20.06 20.27
N LEU A 247 -0.66 -19.61 20.74
CA LEU A 247 0.53 -19.25 19.95
C LEU A 247 1.05 -20.45 19.17
N GLU A 248 0.95 -21.67 19.74
CA GLU A 248 1.45 -22.88 19.10
C GLU A 248 0.63 -23.27 17.86
N GLU A 249 -0.69 -23.10 17.89
CA GLU A 249 -1.54 -23.35 16.71
C GLU A 249 -1.41 -22.25 15.68
N LEU A 250 -1.39 -20.99 16.10
CA LEU A 250 -1.23 -19.84 15.19
C LEU A 250 0.16 -19.81 14.53
N LEU A 251 1.22 -20.19 15.24
CA LEU A 251 2.58 -20.29 14.69
C LEU A 251 2.71 -21.44 13.68
N LYS A 252 1.96 -22.53 13.82
CA LYS A 252 1.91 -23.61 12.81
C LYS A 252 1.34 -23.15 11.47
N TYR A 253 0.44 -22.17 11.47
CA TYR A 253 -0.16 -21.60 10.24
C TYR A 253 0.63 -20.41 9.67
N THR A 254 1.63 -19.89 10.38
CA THR A 254 2.35 -18.66 10.01
C THR A 254 3.82 -18.89 9.64
N ASN A 255 4.17 -20.07 9.15
CA ASN A 255 5.55 -20.44 8.76
C ASN A 255 6.20 -19.59 7.64
N ARG A 256 5.66 -18.43 7.29
CA ARG A 256 6.32 -17.45 6.44
C ARG A 256 7.17 -16.52 7.31
N THR A 257 8.44 -16.83 7.44
CA THR A 257 9.42 -15.91 8.02
C THR A 257 9.74 -14.82 6.99
N ILE A 258 9.81 -13.58 7.47
CA ILE A 258 10.25 -12.44 6.65
C ILE A 258 11.73 -12.65 6.34
N SER A 259 12.09 -12.61 5.06
CA SER A 259 13.46 -12.79 4.62
C SER A 259 14.38 -11.72 5.22
N THR A 260 15.50 -12.13 5.80
CA THR A 260 16.54 -11.21 6.29
C THR A 260 17.03 -10.26 5.20
N LYS A 261 16.99 -10.70 3.93
CA LYS A 261 17.35 -9.84 2.80
C LYS A 261 16.42 -8.62 2.71
N PHE A 262 15.11 -8.79 2.94
CA PHE A 262 14.17 -7.67 2.91
C PHE A 262 14.45 -6.65 4.02
N ILE A 263 14.88 -7.12 5.19
CA ILE A 263 15.31 -6.23 6.28
C ILE A 263 16.52 -5.42 5.84
N LEU A 264 17.56 -6.09 5.30
CA LEU A 264 18.77 -5.42 4.83
C LEU A 264 18.50 -4.40 3.71
N LEU A 265 17.68 -4.78 2.73
CA LEU A 265 17.30 -3.87 1.64
C LEU A 265 16.56 -2.63 2.15
N ASN A 266 15.69 -2.77 3.15
CA ASN A 266 15.00 -1.63 3.76
C ASN A 266 15.91 -0.78 4.66
N ILE A 267 16.94 -1.35 5.25
CA ILE A 267 18.00 -0.58 5.92
C ILE A 267 18.74 0.30 4.89
N VAL A 268 19.03 -0.22 3.69
CA VAL A 268 19.66 0.59 2.62
C VAL A 268 18.76 1.75 2.19
N ILE A 269 17.45 1.56 2.08
CA ILE A 269 16.52 2.67 1.81
C ILE A 269 16.60 3.72 2.92
N PHE A 270 16.67 3.29 4.17
CA PHE A 270 16.76 4.22 5.30
C PHE A 270 18.12 4.97 5.31
N LEU A 271 19.22 4.32 4.90
CA LEU A 271 20.50 4.98 4.70
C LEU A 271 20.46 6.02 3.58
N ILE A 272 19.74 5.78 2.49
CA ILE A 272 19.50 6.78 1.44
C ILE A 272 18.84 8.03 2.04
N TYR A 273 17.83 7.86 2.90
CA TYR A 273 17.19 8.98 3.59
C TYR A 273 18.18 9.75 4.49
N LEU A 274 19.04 9.02 5.21
CA LEU A 274 20.07 9.64 6.04
C LEU A 274 21.03 10.50 5.21
N ILE A 275 21.48 9.97 4.07
CA ILE A 275 22.39 10.69 3.18
C ILE A 275 21.70 11.95 2.64
N ILE A 276 20.47 11.85 2.17
CA ILE A 276 19.69 13.02 1.68
C ILE A 276 19.59 14.08 2.77
N GLU A 277 19.20 13.70 4.01
CA GLU A 277 19.05 14.66 5.12
C GLU A 277 20.37 15.36 5.46
N GLN A 278 21.51 14.68 5.34
CA GLN A 278 22.82 15.21 5.70
C GLN A 278 23.51 16.00 4.58
N THR A 279 23.21 15.69 3.31
CA THR A 279 23.92 16.31 2.18
C THR A 279 23.19 17.47 1.55
N GLU A 280 21.88 17.63 1.84
CA GLU A 280 21.12 18.73 1.27
C GLU A 280 21.19 19.98 2.17
N ASP A 281 21.83 21.04 1.65
CA ASP A 281 21.91 22.32 2.34
C ASP A 281 20.53 22.93 2.61
N GLY A 282 20.31 23.32 3.90
CA GLY A 282 19.05 23.91 4.32
C GLY A 282 17.88 22.92 4.27
N PHE A 283 18.13 21.62 4.46
CA PHE A 283 17.08 20.60 4.46
C PHE A 283 15.99 20.90 5.49
N VAL A 284 14.73 20.92 5.03
CA VAL A 284 13.56 21.11 5.89
C VAL A 284 12.64 19.91 5.73
N ALA A 285 12.45 19.19 6.83
CA ALA A 285 11.54 18.04 6.85
C ALA A 285 10.07 18.50 6.77
N ASP A 286 9.38 18.13 5.70
CA ASP A 286 7.93 18.31 5.56
C ASP A 286 7.16 17.08 6.09
N THR A 287 5.82 17.15 6.02
CA THR A 287 4.95 16.04 6.45
C THR A 287 5.22 14.76 5.63
N ASP A 288 5.45 14.91 4.33
CA ASP A 288 5.69 13.79 3.41
C ASP A 288 7.01 13.07 3.72
N TRP A 289 8.07 13.84 4.00
CA TRP A 289 9.34 13.31 4.49
C TRP A 289 9.17 12.51 5.79
N ASN A 290 8.45 13.09 6.76
CA ASN A 290 8.20 12.44 8.04
C ASN A 290 7.38 11.15 7.89
N ILE A 291 6.38 11.11 7.00
CA ILE A 291 5.64 9.88 6.68
C ILE A 291 6.58 8.82 6.12
N SER A 292 7.48 9.20 5.21
CA SER A 292 8.43 8.28 4.59
C SER A 292 9.39 7.67 5.63
N LYS A 293 9.92 8.47 6.53
CA LYS A 293 10.79 8.00 7.63
C LYS A 293 10.06 7.03 8.57
N TRP A 294 8.84 7.40 8.99
CA TRP A 294 8.06 6.55 9.90
C TRP A 294 7.59 5.27 9.22
N ALA A 295 7.32 5.27 7.92
CA ALA A 295 7.03 4.06 7.18
C ALA A 295 8.22 3.07 7.24
N GLN A 296 9.46 3.55 7.05
CA GLN A 296 10.65 2.69 7.19
C GLN A 296 10.87 2.21 8.63
N THR A 297 10.65 3.08 9.62
CA THR A 297 10.69 2.68 11.03
C THR A 297 9.70 1.56 11.32
N PHE A 298 8.43 1.74 10.95
CA PHE A 298 7.40 0.72 11.18
C PHE A 298 7.70 -0.57 10.43
N TYR A 299 8.21 -0.48 9.20
CA TYR A 299 8.64 -1.66 8.45
C TYR A 299 9.63 -2.50 9.26
N LEU A 300 10.71 -1.89 9.73
CA LEU A 300 11.77 -2.59 10.45
C LEU A 300 11.30 -3.11 11.83
N LEU A 301 10.51 -2.32 12.56
CA LEU A 301 9.95 -2.76 13.85
C LEU A 301 9.01 -3.95 13.69
N ILE A 302 8.17 -3.96 12.64
CA ILE A 302 7.30 -5.10 12.33
C ILE A 302 8.14 -6.33 11.96
N CYS A 303 9.20 -6.16 11.16
CA CYS A 303 10.11 -7.26 10.85
C CYS A 303 10.77 -7.88 12.09
N ALA A 304 11.09 -7.06 13.10
CA ALA A 304 11.65 -7.56 14.35
C ALA A 304 10.68 -8.43 15.17
N ALA A 305 9.38 -8.26 14.98
CA ALA A 305 8.33 -9.06 15.62
C ALA A 305 8.06 -10.40 14.91
N ASP A 306 8.68 -10.64 13.75
CA ASP A 306 8.48 -11.85 12.96
C ASP A 306 8.91 -13.11 13.72
N GLY A 307 8.12 -14.18 13.62
CA GLY A 307 8.32 -15.42 14.37
C GLY A 307 7.99 -15.31 15.86
N ILE A 308 7.52 -14.14 16.34
CA ILE A 308 7.08 -13.91 17.73
C ILE A 308 5.59 -13.54 17.76
N VAL A 309 5.18 -12.64 16.85
CA VAL A 309 3.79 -12.22 16.71
C VAL A 309 3.17 -12.93 15.50
N PRO A 310 2.03 -13.60 15.68
CA PRO A 310 1.35 -14.28 14.56
C PRO A 310 1.00 -13.32 13.45
N ALA A 311 1.07 -13.79 12.21
CA ALA A 311 0.67 -13.06 11.01
C ALA A 311 1.35 -11.69 10.79
N THR A 312 2.57 -11.52 11.29
CA THR A 312 3.38 -10.30 11.16
C THR A 312 3.49 -9.83 9.70
N TYR A 313 3.58 -10.78 8.75
CA TYR A 313 3.62 -10.46 7.31
C TYR A 313 2.37 -9.71 6.81
N ARG A 314 1.18 -9.95 7.43
CA ARG A 314 -0.04 -9.20 7.07
C ARG A 314 0.06 -7.74 7.49
N THR A 315 0.62 -7.50 8.68
CA THR A 315 0.88 -6.15 9.18
C THR A 315 1.92 -5.43 8.33
N LEU A 316 3.00 -6.14 7.95
CA LEU A 316 4.05 -5.62 7.10
C LEU A 316 3.52 -5.17 5.73
N ARG A 317 2.60 -5.91 5.14
CA ARG A 317 1.98 -5.56 3.86
C ARG A 317 1.33 -4.18 3.88
N VAL A 318 0.73 -3.75 5.00
CA VAL A 318 0.17 -2.39 5.11
C VAL A 318 1.22 -1.33 4.84
N ILE A 319 2.45 -1.54 5.33
CA ILE A 319 3.56 -0.61 5.11
C ILE A 319 4.12 -0.74 3.69
N ILE A 320 4.26 -1.97 3.17
CA ILE A 320 4.71 -2.21 1.78
C ILE A 320 3.80 -1.47 0.79
N PHE A 321 2.49 -1.46 1.05
CA PHE A 321 1.51 -0.72 0.24
C PHE A 321 1.67 0.81 0.29
N LEU A 322 2.52 1.35 1.16
CA LEU A 322 2.86 2.78 1.18
C LEU A 322 4.19 3.07 0.46
N GLN A 323 5.10 2.09 0.37
CA GLN A 323 6.46 2.33 -0.10
C GLN A 323 6.54 2.84 -1.54
N TYR A 324 5.60 2.46 -2.42
CA TYR A 324 5.63 2.94 -3.81
C TYR A 324 5.31 4.45 -3.96
N ILE A 325 4.84 5.09 -2.90
CA ILE A 325 4.72 6.55 -2.83
C ILE A 325 5.80 7.14 -1.95
N THR A 326 5.98 6.60 -0.74
CA THR A 326 6.85 7.20 0.26
C THR A 326 8.32 7.16 -0.13
N VAL A 327 8.79 6.09 -0.79
CA VAL A 327 10.20 5.98 -1.19
C VAL A 327 10.54 6.92 -2.34
N PRO A 328 9.81 6.96 -3.48
CA PRO A 328 10.07 7.95 -4.52
C PRO A 328 9.93 9.39 -4.04
N ASN A 329 8.93 9.69 -3.22
CA ASN A 329 8.73 11.04 -2.69
C ASN A 329 9.90 11.49 -1.81
N ALA A 330 10.46 10.60 -0.99
CA ALA A 330 11.63 10.93 -0.18
C ALA A 330 12.85 11.28 -1.05
N ILE A 331 13.06 10.56 -2.16
CA ILE A 331 14.17 10.84 -3.08
C ILE A 331 14.02 12.21 -3.76
N GLU A 332 12.78 12.66 -4.01
CA GLU A 332 12.54 13.99 -4.61
C GLU A 332 12.93 15.17 -3.71
N HIS A 333 13.28 14.94 -2.44
CA HIS A 333 13.92 15.95 -1.59
C HIS A 333 15.39 16.19 -1.93
N CYS A 334 16.01 15.29 -2.68
CA CYS A 334 17.37 15.47 -3.20
C CYS A 334 17.34 16.52 -4.34
N LYS A 335 18.07 17.64 -4.16
CA LYS A 335 18.15 18.72 -5.16
C LYS A 335 19.16 18.41 -6.25
N ASN A 336 20.20 17.62 -5.92
CA ASN A 336 21.25 17.26 -6.89
C ASN A 336 20.73 16.16 -7.83
N GLU A 337 20.47 16.51 -9.10
CA GLU A 337 19.91 15.58 -10.08
C GLU A 337 20.76 14.32 -10.28
N LYS A 338 22.10 14.41 -10.24
CA LYS A 338 22.98 13.24 -10.39
C LYS A 338 22.82 12.26 -9.23
N HIS A 339 22.78 12.77 -8.00
CA HIS A 339 22.54 11.94 -6.82
C HIS A 339 21.13 11.36 -6.82
N LYS A 340 20.14 12.12 -7.22
CA LYS A 340 18.75 11.69 -7.37
C LYS A 340 18.65 10.48 -8.29
N TYR A 341 19.29 10.54 -9.48
CA TYR A 341 19.30 9.40 -10.42
C TYR A 341 20.00 8.17 -9.82
N ILE A 342 21.09 8.34 -9.09
CA ILE A 342 21.78 7.23 -8.42
C ILE A 342 20.85 6.58 -7.38
N TYR A 343 20.15 7.37 -6.55
CA TYR A 343 19.20 6.83 -5.57
C TYR A 343 18.03 6.11 -6.24
N TYR A 344 17.51 6.62 -7.34
CA TYR A 344 16.48 5.92 -8.12
C TYR A 344 16.98 4.59 -8.66
N ILE A 345 18.20 4.52 -9.21
CA ILE A 345 18.78 3.25 -9.66
C ILE A 345 18.91 2.28 -8.49
N CYS A 346 19.45 2.73 -7.35
CA CYS A 346 19.54 1.90 -6.15
C CYS A 346 18.18 1.36 -5.71
N VAL A 347 17.16 2.20 -5.66
CA VAL A 347 15.79 1.81 -5.27
C VAL A 347 15.19 0.81 -6.26
N VAL A 348 15.35 1.03 -7.57
CA VAL A 348 14.90 0.07 -8.59
C VAL A 348 15.59 -1.28 -8.41
N CYS A 349 16.91 -1.30 -8.19
CA CYS A 349 17.65 -2.55 -7.91
C CYS A 349 17.15 -3.24 -6.64
N ILE A 350 16.90 -2.49 -5.56
CA ILE A 350 16.38 -3.04 -4.30
C ILE A 350 15.03 -3.72 -4.52
N PHE A 351 14.07 -3.01 -5.13
CA PHE A 351 12.74 -3.56 -5.36
C PHE A 351 12.73 -4.66 -6.43
N ALA A 352 13.63 -4.61 -7.43
CA ALA A 352 13.80 -5.70 -8.40
C ALA A 352 14.30 -6.98 -7.72
N LEU A 353 15.25 -6.89 -6.79
CA LEU A 353 15.71 -8.04 -6.00
C LEU A 353 14.58 -8.60 -5.13
N MET A 354 13.77 -7.74 -4.49
CA MET A 354 12.61 -8.18 -3.72
C MET A 354 11.57 -8.86 -4.62
N PHE A 355 11.30 -8.29 -5.80
CA PHE A 355 10.40 -8.88 -6.78
C PHE A 355 10.86 -10.26 -7.23
N LEU A 356 12.14 -10.42 -7.60
CA LEU A 356 12.69 -11.68 -8.05
C LEU A 356 12.61 -12.77 -6.97
N GLU A 357 12.85 -12.41 -5.70
CA GLU A 357 12.72 -13.35 -4.59
C GLU A 357 11.27 -13.81 -4.40
N LEU A 358 10.30 -12.88 -4.41
CA LEU A 358 8.87 -13.22 -4.29
C LEU A 358 8.36 -14.00 -5.51
N TYR A 359 8.82 -13.64 -6.70
CA TYR A 359 8.47 -14.34 -7.93
C TYR A 359 9.02 -15.78 -7.94
N SER A 360 10.30 -15.97 -7.60
CA SER A 360 10.93 -17.29 -7.54
C SER A 360 10.34 -18.20 -6.46
N ALA A 361 9.86 -17.61 -5.38
CA ALA A 361 9.13 -18.30 -4.31
C ALA A 361 7.68 -18.66 -4.69
N GLY A 362 7.18 -18.29 -5.87
CA GLY A 362 5.79 -18.47 -6.27
C GLY A 362 4.81 -17.75 -5.35
N SER A 363 5.23 -16.63 -4.75
CA SER A 363 4.39 -15.88 -3.80
C SER A 363 3.06 -15.51 -4.41
N GLU A 364 1.99 -15.65 -3.60
CA GLU A 364 0.60 -15.33 -3.94
C GLU A 364 -0.02 -16.24 -5.03
N GLN A 365 0.75 -17.14 -5.67
CA GLN A 365 0.29 -18.03 -6.75
C GLN A 365 -0.45 -17.29 -7.89
N VAL A 366 0.14 -16.19 -8.34
CA VAL A 366 -0.45 -15.33 -9.38
C VAL A 366 0.11 -15.61 -10.79
N PHE A 367 1.03 -16.54 -10.89
CA PHE A 367 1.62 -17.00 -12.16
C PHE A 367 1.36 -18.50 -12.36
N PRO A 368 1.06 -18.95 -13.60
CA PRO A 368 0.77 -18.15 -14.80
C PRO A 368 -0.56 -17.40 -14.71
N TYR A 369 -0.75 -16.38 -15.57
CA TYR A 369 -2.04 -15.69 -15.68
C TYR A 369 -3.06 -16.59 -16.41
N VAL A 370 -4.25 -16.68 -15.85
CA VAL A 370 -5.43 -17.31 -16.45
C VAL A 370 -6.58 -16.31 -16.41
N SER A 371 -7.30 -16.17 -17.50
CA SER A 371 -8.46 -15.30 -17.62
C SER A 371 -9.77 -16.09 -17.65
N ILE A 372 -10.89 -15.41 -17.48
CA ILE A 372 -12.23 -15.99 -17.67
C ILE A 372 -12.51 -16.45 -19.10
N PHE A 373 -11.66 -16.10 -20.06
CA PHE A 373 -11.78 -16.50 -21.46
C PHE A 373 -10.96 -17.78 -21.78
N ASP A 374 -10.14 -18.22 -20.84
CA ASP A 374 -9.29 -19.40 -20.98
C ASP A 374 -9.96 -20.66 -20.40
N VAL A 375 -11.22 -20.55 -19.90
CA VAL A 375 -11.94 -21.59 -19.15
C VAL A 375 -13.29 -21.94 -19.80
#